data_5a93be406660388edc80c68557d50035
#
_entry.id   5a93be406660388edc80c68557d50035
#
_cell.length_a   1.000
_cell.length_b   1.000
_cell.length_c   1.000
_cell.angle_alpha   90.00
_cell.angle_beta   90.00
_cell.angle_gamma   90.00
#
_symmetry.space_group_name_H-M   'P 1'
#
loop_
_entity.id
_entity.type
_entity.pdbx_description
1 polymer ?
#
loop_
_entity_poly.entity_id
_entity_poly.type
_entity_poly.pdbx_seq_one_letter_code
_entity_poly.pdbx_strand_id
1 'polypeptide(L)'
;MLAIQGPHARTRTAELVSQARATLIQELKPFQGLAEGDWFIGRTGYTGEDGLEIILPAEQAPDFLSELVGAGIPPIGLGARDTLRLEAGLNLYGQDMTEEVSPLAANMGWTVAWEPAERDFVGRAALEQQRAQGDLPKLVGLVLEERGVLHPQDDSAEAQAARRAYAE
;
A
#
# COMPACT_ATOMS: atom_id res chain seq x y z
N MET A 1 11.55 -5.55 10.32
CA MET A 1 11.16 -4.36 9.52
C MET A 1 10.28 -3.47 10.38
N LEU A 2 10.49 -2.16 10.30
CA LEU A 2 9.64 -1.13 10.91
C LEU A 2 9.09 -0.23 9.81
N ALA A 3 7.80 0.11 9.89
CA ALA A 3 7.14 1.07 9.00
C ALA A 3 6.81 2.33 9.79
N ILE A 4 7.31 3.48 9.34
CA ILE A 4 7.10 4.78 9.96
C ILE A 4 6.37 5.65 8.93
N GLN A 5 5.12 5.99 9.18
CA GLN A 5 4.23 6.59 8.19
C GLN A 5 3.63 7.90 8.71
N GLY A 6 3.35 8.82 7.80
CA GLY A 6 2.72 10.09 8.08
C GLY A 6 3.55 11.29 7.59
N PRO A 7 2.96 12.50 7.57
CA PRO A 7 3.57 13.69 6.96
C PRO A 7 4.90 14.11 7.60
N HIS A 8 5.15 13.72 8.84
CA HIS A 8 6.39 14.02 9.58
C HIS A 8 7.31 12.80 9.76
N ALA A 9 6.95 11.63 9.25
CA ALA A 9 7.69 10.39 9.46
C ALA A 9 9.16 10.50 9.06
N ARG A 10 9.43 11.00 7.86
CA ARG A 10 10.80 11.13 7.33
C ARG A 10 11.64 12.11 8.13
N THR A 11 11.11 13.28 8.43
CA THR A 11 11.83 14.32 9.18
C THR A 11 12.19 13.84 10.59
N ARG A 12 11.20 13.28 11.31
CA ARG A 12 11.43 12.77 12.67
C ARG A 12 12.37 11.58 12.71
N THR A 13 12.27 10.66 11.73
CA THR A 13 13.19 9.54 11.66
C THR A 13 14.63 9.99 11.36
N ALA A 14 14.81 10.98 10.49
CA ALA A 14 16.13 11.52 10.18
C ALA A 14 16.85 12.14 11.39
N GLU A 15 16.11 12.63 12.38
CA GLU A 15 16.67 13.17 13.63
C GLU A 15 17.21 12.10 14.58
N LEU A 16 16.80 10.83 14.40
CA LEU A 16 17.14 9.71 15.29
C LEU A 16 18.22 8.78 14.73
N VAL A 17 18.66 8.99 13.51
CA VAL A 17 19.62 8.10 12.85
C VAL A 17 20.95 8.79 12.58
N SER A 18 21.96 8.03 12.16
CA SER A 18 23.25 8.60 11.75
C SER A 18 23.10 9.64 10.63
N GLN A 19 24.06 10.57 10.53
CA GLN A 19 24.04 11.60 9.49
C GLN A 19 23.97 10.99 8.07
N ALA A 20 24.63 9.86 7.83
CA ALA A 20 24.59 9.17 6.53
C ALA A 20 23.17 8.68 6.20
N ARG A 21 22.49 8.03 7.16
CA ARG A 21 21.11 7.60 7.01
C ARG A 21 20.13 8.77 6.90
N ALA A 22 20.35 9.83 7.67
CA ALA A 22 19.54 11.05 7.59
C ALA A 22 19.58 11.69 6.21
N THR A 23 20.78 11.81 5.63
CA THR A 23 20.97 12.32 4.27
C THR A 23 20.26 11.43 3.25
N LEU A 24 20.43 10.10 3.36
CA LEU A 24 19.76 9.14 2.49
C LEU A 24 18.23 9.28 2.57
N ILE A 25 17.65 9.35 3.77
CA ILE A 25 16.21 9.54 3.99
C ILE A 25 15.69 10.82 3.29
N GLN A 26 16.45 11.89 3.34
CA GLN A 26 16.07 13.16 2.71
C GLN A 26 16.11 13.09 1.17
N GLU A 27 17.06 12.38 0.61
CA GLU A 27 17.30 12.29 -0.84
C GLU A 27 16.41 11.26 -1.54
N LEU A 28 15.89 10.25 -0.82
CA LEU A 28 15.02 9.21 -1.39
C LEU A 28 13.81 9.82 -2.08
N LYS A 29 13.60 9.44 -3.34
CA LYS A 29 12.36 9.71 -4.08
C LYS A 29 11.29 8.68 -3.69
N PRO A 30 10.00 8.99 -3.89
CA PRO A 30 8.93 8.00 -3.71
C PRO A 30 9.24 6.70 -4.45
N PHE A 31 9.00 5.57 -3.78
CA PHE A 31 9.26 4.21 -4.27
C PHE A 31 10.73 3.87 -4.54
N GLN A 32 11.64 4.65 -4.00
CA GLN A 32 13.07 4.30 -3.94
C GLN A 32 13.44 3.66 -2.62
N GLY A 33 14.43 2.77 -2.66
CA GLY A 33 15.07 2.21 -1.49
C GLY A 33 16.57 2.05 -1.73
N LEU A 34 17.36 2.28 -0.68
CA LEU A 34 18.82 2.16 -0.70
C LEU A 34 19.31 1.53 0.61
N ALA A 35 20.41 0.81 0.49
CA ALA A 35 21.14 0.30 1.66
C ALA A 35 22.14 1.34 2.18
N GLU A 36 22.22 1.46 3.49
CA GLU A 36 23.27 2.19 4.20
C GLU A 36 23.72 1.37 5.40
N GLY A 37 24.96 0.87 5.34
CA GLY A 37 25.46 -0.12 6.28
C GLY A 37 24.64 -1.41 6.22
N ASP A 38 24.15 -1.82 7.37
CA ASP A 38 23.31 -3.01 7.58
C ASP A 38 21.79 -2.74 7.50
N TRP A 39 21.40 -1.50 7.18
CA TRP A 39 20.02 -1.10 7.00
C TRP A 39 19.66 -0.96 5.52
N PHE A 40 18.44 -1.35 5.17
CA PHE A 40 17.80 -0.98 3.92
C PHE A 40 16.61 -0.06 4.22
N ILE A 41 16.63 1.12 3.64
CA ILE A 41 15.64 2.17 3.89
C ILE A 41 14.89 2.45 2.59
N GLY A 42 13.59 2.20 2.57
CA GLY A 42 12.70 2.48 1.46
C GLY A 42 11.76 3.65 1.78
N ARG A 43 11.58 4.57 0.82
CA ARG A 43 10.50 5.56 0.88
C ARG A 43 9.25 4.96 0.28
N THR A 44 8.63 4.10 1.04
CA THR A 44 7.47 3.29 0.69
C THR A 44 6.53 3.19 1.89
N GLY A 45 5.34 2.66 1.68
CA GLY A 45 4.37 2.46 2.75
C GLY A 45 3.06 1.88 2.26
N TYR A 46 2.16 1.65 3.21
CA TYR A 46 0.87 1.02 2.99
C TYR A 46 -0.25 1.76 3.74
N THR A 47 -0.19 3.09 3.73
CA THR A 47 -1.15 3.96 4.43
C THR A 47 -1.66 5.13 3.58
N GLY A 48 -1.14 5.29 2.35
CA GLY A 48 -1.41 6.46 1.53
C GLY A 48 -0.62 7.72 1.92
N GLU A 49 0.08 7.67 3.05
CA GLU A 49 0.92 8.76 3.53
C GLU A 49 2.38 8.59 3.08
N ASP A 50 3.15 9.69 3.11
CA ASP A 50 4.62 9.61 2.97
C ASP A 50 5.23 8.90 4.17
N GLY A 51 6.31 8.20 3.97
CA GLY A 51 6.93 7.45 5.05
C GLY A 51 8.10 6.60 4.63
N LEU A 52 8.51 5.76 5.54
CA LEU A 52 9.63 4.85 5.40
C LEU A 52 9.26 3.44 5.81
N GLU A 53 9.81 2.47 5.10
CA GLU A 53 9.90 1.08 5.52
C GLU A 53 11.38 0.74 5.68
N ILE A 54 11.75 0.38 6.90
CA ILE A 54 13.16 0.16 7.28
C ILE A 54 13.35 -1.30 7.62
N ILE A 55 14.21 -1.98 6.87
CA ILE A 55 14.70 -3.32 7.18
C ILE A 55 16.05 -3.14 7.88
N LEU A 56 16.15 -3.67 9.10
CA LEU A 56 17.32 -3.56 9.96
C LEU A 56 17.56 -4.90 10.69
N PRO A 57 18.74 -5.14 11.26
CA PRO A 57 19.02 -6.30 12.08
C PRO A 57 17.99 -6.46 13.20
N ALA A 58 17.59 -7.70 13.47
CA ALA A 58 16.51 -8.00 14.42
C ALA A 58 16.84 -7.51 15.85
N GLU A 59 18.10 -7.59 16.23
CA GLU A 59 18.62 -7.16 17.53
C GLU A 59 18.57 -5.64 17.72
N GLN A 60 18.61 -4.86 16.66
CA GLN A 60 18.53 -3.38 16.72
C GLN A 60 17.06 -2.88 16.73
N ALA A 61 16.13 -3.70 16.29
CA ALA A 61 14.73 -3.25 16.09
C ALA A 61 14.01 -2.83 17.38
N PRO A 62 14.16 -3.51 18.53
CA PRO A 62 13.52 -3.09 19.79
C PRO A 62 14.01 -1.73 20.30
N ASP A 63 15.32 -1.49 20.21
CA ASP A 63 15.91 -0.24 20.69
C ASP A 63 15.48 0.92 19.78
N PHE A 64 15.57 0.74 18.47
CA PHE A 64 15.13 1.75 17.53
C PHE A 64 13.63 2.05 17.62
N LEU A 65 12.78 1.05 17.84
CA LEU A 65 11.36 1.26 18.12
C LEU A 65 11.15 2.11 19.38
N SER A 66 11.93 1.85 20.43
CA SER A 66 11.87 2.61 21.68
C SER A 66 12.29 4.07 21.48
N GLU A 67 13.31 4.32 20.68
CA GLU A 67 13.75 5.68 20.30
C GLU A 67 12.65 6.43 19.53
N LEU A 68 11.99 5.77 18.54
CA LEU A 68 10.89 6.34 17.79
C LEU A 68 9.73 6.74 18.72
N VAL A 69 9.34 5.85 19.64
CA VAL A 69 8.28 6.12 20.64
C VAL A 69 8.70 7.25 21.58
N GLY A 70 9.94 7.24 22.06
CA GLY A 70 10.51 8.30 22.91
C GLY A 70 10.54 9.67 22.24
N ALA A 71 10.71 9.71 20.92
CA ALA A 71 10.62 10.91 20.10
C ALA A 71 9.18 11.37 19.79
N GLY A 72 8.17 10.69 20.36
CA GLY A 72 6.77 11.04 20.19
C GLY A 72 6.15 10.55 18.87
N ILE A 73 6.70 9.51 18.24
CA ILE A 73 6.06 8.79 17.15
C ILE A 73 5.21 7.69 17.78
N PRO A 74 3.88 7.79 17.72
CA PRO A 74 3.01 6.83 18.41
C PRO A 74 3.02 5.48 17.69
N PRO A 75 3.12 4.35 18.44
CA PRO A 75 2.89 3.04 17.85
C PRO A 75 1.42 2.88 17.48
N ILE A 76 1.16 2.30 16.31
CA ILE A 76 -0.20 2.01 15.85
C ILE A 76 -0.38 0.51 15.60
N GLY A 77 -1.61 0.02 15.82
CA GLY A 77 -1.96 -1.37 15.61
C GLY A 77 -2.32 -1.69 14.16
N LEU A 78 -2.42 -2.99 13.86
CA LEU A 78 -2.78 -3.48 12.52
C LEU A 78 -4.16 -3.00 12.07
N GLY A 79 -5.13 -2.84 12.97
CA GLY A 79 -6.45 -2.31 12.63
C GLY A 79 -6.40 -0.89 12.08
N ALA A 80 -5.57 0.00 12.67
CA ALA A 80 -5.37 1.35 12.15
C ALA A 80 -4.69 1.33 10.77
N ARG A 81 -3.68 0.47 10.57
CA ARG A 81 -3.05 0.29 9.26
C ARG A 81 -4.05 -0.19 8.21
N ASP A 82 -4.93 -1.13 8.58
CA ASP A 82 -5.93 -1.67 7.66
C ASP A 82 -6.96 -0.59 7.26
N THR A 83 -7.41 0.23 8.20
CA THR A 83 -8.29 1.37 7.90
C THR A 83 -7.60 2.38 6.96
N LEU A 84 -6.36 2.75 7.24
CA LEU A 84 -5.61 3.72 6.44
C LEU A 84 -5.37 3.22 5.01
N ARG A 85 -4.97 1.95 4.83
CA ARG A 85 -4.76 1.39 3.50
C ARG A 85 -6.07 1.34 2.71
N LEU A 86 -7.18 1.05 3.38
CA LEU A 86 -8.51 0.99 2.76
C LEU A 86 -8.94 2.38 2.28
N GLU A 87 -8.80 3.41 3.11
CA GLU A 87 -9.08 4.80 2.75
C GLU A 87 -8.19 5.30 1.60
N ALA A 88 -6.95 4.81 1.53
CA ALA A 88 -6.01 5.11 0.45
C ALA A 88 -6.28 4.30 -0.84
N GLY A 89 -7.23 3.36 -0.84
CA GLY A 89 -7.52 2.49 -1.97
C GLY A 89 -6.43 1.46 -2.28
N LEU A 90 -5.64 1.08 -1.26
CA LEU A 90 -4.57 0.08 -1.40
C LEU A 90 -5.13 -1.32 -1.14
N ASN A 91 -4.97 -2.20 -2.12
CA ASN A 91 -5.48 -3.57 -2.07
C ASN A 91 -4.78 -4.42 -1.01
N LEU A 92 -5.55 -5.30 -0.36
CA LEU A 92 -5.03 -6.35 0.50
C LEU A 92 -5.20 -7.70 -0.19
N TYR A 93 -4.08 -8.42 -0.37
CA TYR A 93 -4.11 -9.77 -0.92
C TYR A 93 -4.92 -10.71 -0.01
N GLY A 94 -5.75 -11.53 -0.65
CA GLY A 94 -6.66 -12.44 0.05
C GLY A 94 -8.02 -11.84 0.42
N GLN A 95 -8.17 -10.50 0.31
CA GLN A 95 -9.46 -9.81 0.49
C GLN A 95 -9.90 -9.13 -0.80
N ASP A 96 -9.11 -8.21 -1.30
CA ASP A 96 -9.47 -7.37 -2.45
C ASP A 96 -8.97 -7.96 -3.78
N MET A 97 -7.99 -8.84 -3.73
CA MET A 97 -7.40 -9.52 -4.88
C MET A 97 -6.83 -10.89 -4.50
N THR A 98 -6.79 -11.80 -5.48
CA THR A 98 -6.17 -13.14 -5.42
C THR A 98 -5.56 -13.47 -6.78
N GLU A 99 -4.99 -14.67 -6.95
CA GLU A 99 -4.50 -15.14 -8.26
C GLU A 99 -5.62 -15.25 -9.31
N GLU A 100 -6.87 -15.32 -8.89
CA GLU A 100 -8.03 -15.43 -9.77
C GLU A 100 -8.55 -14.07 -10.24
N VAL A 101 -8.08 -12.98 -9.63
CA VAL A 101 -8.52 -11.62 -9.96
C VAL A 101 -7.50 -10.94 -10.86
N SER A 102 -7.95 -10.52 -12.04
CA SER A 102 -7.11 -9.77 -12.97
C SER A 102 -6.62 -8.45 -12.36
N PRO A 103 -5.36 -8.05 -12.56
CA PRO A 103 -4.88 -6.73 -12.14
C PRO A 103 -5.70 -5.59 -12.75
N LEU A 104 -6.32 -5.79 -13.92
CA LEU A 104 -7.21 -4.81 -14.54
C LEU A 104 -8.51 -4.64 -13.74
N ALA A 105 -9.06 -5.73 -13.20
CA ALA A 105 -10.24 -5.70 -12.33
C ALA A 105 -9.93 -5.17 -10.93
N ALA A 106 -8.73 -5.47 -10.41
CA ALA A 106 -8.28 -5.04 -9.09
C ALA A 106 -7.80 -3.56 -9.03
N ASN A 107 -8.07 -2.76 -10.06
CA ASN A 107 -7.58 -1.38 -10.16
C ASN A 107 -6.04 -1.26 -10.12
N MET A 108 -5.34 -2.30 -10.57
CA MET A 108 -3.87 -2.37 -10.60
C MET A 108 -3.30 -2.35 -12.04
N GLY A 109 -4.14 -2.08 -13.05
CA GLY A 109 -3.71 -2.04 -14.44
C GLY A 109 -2.57 -1.05 -14.73
N TRP A 110 -2.43 -0.02 -13.93
CA TRP A 110 -1.35 0.96 -13.99
C TRP A 110 0.03 0.37 -13.63
N THR A 111 0.06 -0.76 -12.90
CA THR A 111 1.32 -1.44 -12.55
C THR A 111 1.84 -2.32 -13.70
N VAL A 112 1.02 -2.58 -14.71
CA VAL A 112 1.40 -3.41 -15.87
C VAL A 112 2.23 -2.58 -16.82
N ALA A 113 3.48 -2.97 -17.04
CA ALA A 113 4.37 -2.29 -17.96
C ALA A 113 4.10 -2.72 -19.41
N TRP A 114 3.21 -2.01 -20.07
CA TRP A 114 2.81 -2.25 -21.47
C TRP A 114 3.86 -1.86 -22.48
N GLU A 115 4.64 -0.83 -22.17
CA GLU A 115 5.68 -0.31 -23.05
C GLU A 115 7.09 -0.81 -22.67
N PRO A 116 7.96 -1.02 -23.62
CA PRO A 116 7.71 -0.90 -25.06
C PRO A 116 6.77 -2.01 -25.56
N ALA A 117 6.09 -1.80 -26.70
CA ALA A 117 5.04 -2.70 -27.22
C ALA A 117 5.56 -4.13 -27.51
N GLU A 118 6.82 -4.26 -27.87
CA GLU A 118 7.49 -5.54 -28.12
C GLU A 118 7.92 -6.28 -26.83
N ARG A 119 7.80 -5.64 -25.66
CA ARG A 119 8.14 -6.27 -24.39
C ARG A 119 7.19 -7.44 -24.10
N ASP A 120 7.73 -8.63 -24.08
CA ASP A 120 6.97 -9.82 -23.70
C ASP A 120 7.09 -10.10 -22.19
N PHE A 121 6.00 -10.60 -21.60
CA PHE A 121 5.94 -11.09 -20.24
C PHE A 121 4.84 -12.13 -20.07
N VAL A 122 4.96 -13.00 -19.09
CA VAL A 122 3.96 -14.04 -18.81
C VAL A 122 2.60 -13.41 -18.52
N GLY A 123 1.58 -13.78 -19.31
CA GLY A 123 0.22 -13.26 -19.17
C GLY A 123 -0.11 -12.04 -20.04
N ARG A 124 0.83 -11.46 -20.79
CA ARG A 124 0.57 -10.30 -21.65
C ARG A 124 -0.61 -10.50 -22.58
N ALA A 125 -0.61 -11.59 -23.34
CA ALA A 125 -1.69 -11.89 -24.31
C ALA A 125 -3.07 -12.00 -23.65
N ALA A 126 -3.14 -12.63 -22.46
CA ALA A 126 -4.38 -12.74 -21.71
C ALA A 126 -4.88 -11.36 -21.23
N LEU A 127 -3.99 -10.51 -20.72
CA LEU A 127 -4.34 -9.16 -20.29
C LEU A 127 -4.76 -8.25 -21.46
N GLU A 128 -4.09 -8.37 -22.62
CA GLU A 128 -4.49 -7.65 -23.84
C GLU A 128 -5.89 -8.08 -24.31
N GLN A 129 -6.19 -9.37 -24.26
CA GLN A 129 -7.52 -9.89 -24.57
C GLN A 129 -8.58 -9.34 -23.62
N GLN A 130 -8.33 -9.38 -22.30
CA GLN A 130 -9.24 -8.83 -21.30
C GLN A 130 -9.47 -7.32 -21.50
N ARG A 131 -8.42 -6.57 -21.80
CA ARG A 131 -8.50 -5.13 -22.08
C ARG A 131 -9.34 -4.84 -23.33
N ALA A 132 -9.23 -5.67 -24.35
CA ALA A 132 -9.99 -5.53 -25.60
C ALA A 132 -11.48 -5.89 -25.42
N GLN A 133 -11.80 -6.84 -24.55
CA GLN A 133 -13.19 -7.21 -24.23
C GLN A 133 -13.93 -6.11 -23.48
N GLY A 134 -13.25 -5.37 -22.60
CA GLY A 134 -13.79 -4.20 -21.92
C GLY A 134 -14.84 -4.48 -20.82
N ASP A 135 -15.29 -5.72 -20.66
CA ASP A 135 -16.32 -6.14 -19.69
C ASP A 135 -15.66 -6.81 -18.47
N LEU A 136 -14.95 -6.02 -17.70
CA LEU A 136 -14.30 -6.48 -16.48
C LEU A 136 -14.97 -5.86 -15.24
N PRO A 137 -15.15 -6.64 -14.16
CA PRO A 137 -15.48 -6.07 -12.87
C PRO A 137 -14.48 -4.96 -12.49
N LYS A 138 -14.94 -3.98 -11.74
CA LYS A 138 -14.10 -2.89 -11.25
C LYS A 138 -14.11 -2.88 -9.73
N LEU A 139 -12.94 -2.77 -9.13
CA LEU A 139 -12.82 -2.47 -7.71
C LEU A 139 -13.25 -1.03 -7.47
N VAL A 140 -14.20 -0.84 -6.57
CA VAL A 140 -14.72 0.48 -6.19
C VAL A 140 -14.70 0.65 -4.68
N GLY A 141 -14.51 1.87 -4.21
CA GLY A 141 -14.64 2.22 -2.80
C GLY A 141 -16.11 2.50 -2.46
N LEU A 142 -16.55 2.03 -1.30
CA LEU A 142 -17.86 2.32 -0.74
C LEU A 142 -17.71 3.14 0.53
N VAL A 143 -18.52 4.18 0.68
CA VAL A 143 -18.59 4.99 1.89
C VAL A 143 -19.94 4.79 2.53
N LEU A 144 -19.95 4.39 3.80
CA LEU A 144 -21.18 4.29 4.59
C LEU A 144 -21.60 5.69 5.03
N GLU A 145 -22.82 6.09 4.69
CA GLU A 145 -23.43 7.36 5.13
C GLU A 145 -24.07 7.24 6.52
N GLU A 146 -24.45 6.02 6.91
CA GLU A 146 -25.05 5.73 8.21
C GLU A 146 -24.17 4.80 9.04
N ARG A 147 -24.43 4.72 10.36
CA ARG A 147 -23.73 3.78 11.23
C ARG A 147 -24.06 2.33 10.87
N GLY A 148 -23.05 1.58 10.49
CA GLY A 148 -23.17 0.17 10.13
C GLY A 148 -21.82 -0.50 9.94
N VAL A 149 -21.84 -1.78 9.60
CA VAL A 149 -20.66 -2.55 9.21
C VAL A 149 -20.96 -3.19 7.86
N LEU A 150 -20.16 -2.89 6.85
CA LEU A 150 -20.19 -3.61 5.58
C LEU A 150 -19.40 -4.91 5.75
N HIS A 151 -20.08 -6.04 5.70
CA HIS A 151 -19.42 -7.33 5.63
C HIS A 151 -19.14 -7.70 4.17
N PRO A 152 -17.94 -8.19 3.83
CA PRO A 152 -17.60 -8.61 2.46
C PRO A 152 -18.53 -9.69 1.90
N GLN A 153 -19.19 -10.44 2.80
CA GLN A 153 -20.11 -11.53 2.50
C GLN A 153 -21.59 -11.15 2.68
N ASP A 154 -21.87 -9.86 2.87
CA ASP A 154 -23.25 -9.41 3.02
C ASP A 154 -23.94 -9.46 1.66
N ASP A 155 -24.79 -10.49 1.47
CA ASP A 155 -25.65 -10.67 0.31
C ASP A 155 -27.00 -9.94 0.46
N SER A 156 -27.09 -8.97 1.39
CA SER A 156 -28.26 -8.14 1.55
C SER A 156 -28.63 -7.43 0.24
N ALA A 157 -29.90 -7.17 0.05
CA ALA A 157 -30.38 -6.47 -1.14
C ALA A 157 -29.77 -5.06 -1.26
N GLU A 158 -29.46 -4.43 -0.14
CA GLU A 158 -28.80 -3.13 -0.05
C GLU A 158 -27.33 -3.19 -0.49
N ALA A 159 -26.57 -4.21 -0.05
CA ALA A 159 -25.20 -4.42 -0.50
C ALA A 159 -25.12 -4.77 -1.99
N GLN A 160 -26.09 -5.54 -2.50
CA GLN A 160 -26.23 -5.84 -3.92
C GLN A 160 -26.63 -4.59 -4.73
N ALA A 161 -27.51 -3.74 -4.21
CA ALA A 161 -27.91 -2.49 -4.85
C ALA A 161 -26.74 -1.50 -4.91
N ALA A 162 -25.94 -1.38 -3.84
CA ALA A 162 -24.74 -0.58 -3.82
C ALA A 162 -23.71 -1.08 -4.86
N ARG A 163 -23.48 -2.39 -4.96
CA ARG A 163 -22.60 -2.98 -5.98
C ARG A 163 -23.07 -2.70 -7.41
N ARG A 164 -24.40 -2.64 -7.66
CA ARG A 164 -24.97 -2.35 -8.99
C ARG A 164 -24.89 -0.87 -9.36
N ALA A 165 -25.13 0.03 -8.40
CA ALA A 165 -25.13 1.47 -8.63
C ALA A 165 -23.76 2.03 -9.06
N TYR A 166 -22.67 1.30 -8.77
CA TYR A 166 -21.31 1.67 -9.18
C TYR A 166 -20.81 0.93 -10.43
N ALA A 167 -21.62 0.04 -11.00
CA ALA A 167 -21.28 -0.70 -12.23
C ALA A 167 -21.85 -0.03 -13.51
N GLU A 168 -22.70 0.98 -13.37
CA GLU A 168 -23.20 1.86 -14.42
C GLU A 168 -22.39 3.16 -14.52
#